data_300f8b20c6510d5b9b59210285df85b5
#
_entry.id   300f8b20c6510d5b9b59210285df85b5
#
_cell.length_a   1.000
_cell.length_b   1.000
_cell.length_c   1.000
_cell.angle_alpha   90.00
_cell.angle_beta   90.00
_cell.angle_gamma   90.00
#
_symmetry.space_group_name_H-M   'P 1'
#
loop_
_entity.id
_entity.type
_entity.pdbx_description
1 polymer ?
#
loop_
_entity_poly.entity_id
_entity_poly.type
_entity_poly.pdbx_seq_one_letter_code
_entity_poly.pdbx_strand_id
1 'polypeptide(L)'
;PLLEQVMQNGMKLLIVAEDIEGEALSTLIVNRLRGTLNVCAVKAPGFGDRRKEMLQDIATLTGGTVVSADLGYELKDATVQMLGHARQVKVTKENTTIVGGAGDKDAIAARIAQIRNQIEAATSDFDREKLQERLAKLAGGVAVIKVGAATEVEMKDKKLRIEDALNATKAAVQEGVVAGGGTAPINAIPAVRALCETLESDERTGAKIVLKALEAPLRQIAKNAGLEGSVIIDKIISANKPNYGFDAQNEVFVDDMIAAGIVDPTKVTRSALENAASVAEMVLT
;
A
#
# COMPACT_ATOMS: atom_id res chain seq x y z
N PRO A 1 18.99 31.39 -9.70
CA PRO A 1 20.41 30.96 -9.58
C PRO A 1 20.54 29.43 -9.65
N LEU A 2 19.88 28.63 -8.75
CA LEU A 2 20.00 27.18 -8.74
C LEU A 2 19.48 26.54 -10.05
N LEU A 3 18.28 26.90 -10.50
CA LEU A 3 17.67 26.35 -11.72
C LEU A 3 18.51 26.68 -12.97
N GLU A 4 19.16 27.83 -13.00
CA GLU A 4 20.08 28.22 -14.08
C GLU A 4 21.31 27.31 -14.12
N GLN A 5 21.88 27.00 -12.95
CA GLN A 5 23.01 26.08 -12.84
C GLN A 5 22.63 24.66 -13.27
N VAL A 6 21.46 24.18 -12.84
CA VAL A 6 20.91 22.86 -13.24
C VAL A 6 20.71 22.79 -14.76
N MET A 7 20.17 23.85 -15.34
CA MET A 7 19.93 23.96 -16.78
C MET A 7 21.23 24.00 -17.60
N GLN A 8 22.19 24.82 -17.17
CA GLN A 8 23.50 24.93 -17.82
C GLN A 8 24.28 23.62 -17.83
N ASN A 9 24.12 22.82 -16.77
CA ASN A 9 24.76 21.51 -16.65
C ASN A 9 23.94 20.36 -17.26
N GLY A 10 22.76 20.64 -17.87
CA GLY A 10 21.90 19.62 -18.47
C GLY A 10 21.37 18.56 -17.51
N MET A 11 21.31 18.88 -16.21
CA MET A 11 20.90 17.94 -15.17
C MET A 11 19.40 17.77 -15.11
N LYS A 12 18.97 16.60 -14.61
CA LYS A 12 17.57 16.31 -14.26
C LYS A 12 17.38 16.61 -12.79
N LEU A 13 16.36 17.40 -12.45
CA LEU A 13 16.10 17.82 -11.08
C LEU A 13 14.79 17.23 -10.53
N LEU A 14 14.86 16.57 -9.38
CA LEU A 14 13.70 16.28 -8.54
C LEU A 14 13.66 17.30 -7.40
N ILE A 15 12.55 17.99 -7.24
CA ILE A 15 12.28 18.89 -6.11
C ILE A 15 11.32 18.17 -5.17
N VAL A 16 11.73 18.03 -3.90
CA VAL A 16 10.89 17.50 -2.83
C VAL A 16 10.65 18.62 -1.84
N ALA A 17 9.47 19.19 -1.84
CA ALA A 17 9.15 20.35 -1.02
C ALA A 17 7.78 20.21 -0.34
N GLU A 18 7.53 20.99 0.69
CA GLU A 18 6.23 21.03 1.38
C GLU A 18 5.11 21.41 0.44
N ASP A 19 5.31 22.48 -0.30
CA ASP A 19 4.46 22.90 -1.41
C ASP A 19 5.24 23.67 -2.47
N ILE A 20 4.68 23.74 -3.67
CA ILE A 20 5.17 24.53 -4.78
C ILE A 20 3.98 25.18 -5.45
N GLU A 21 3.85 26.49 -5.31
CA GLU A 21 2.69 27.27 -5.74
C GLU A 21 3.09 28.53 -6.52
N GLY A 22 2.09 29.20 -7.10
CA GLY A 22 2.23 30.51 -7.69
C GLY A 22 3.22 30.59 -8.84
N GLU A 23 4.06 31.59 -8.80
CA GLU A 23 5.06 31.86 -9.85
C GLU A 23 6.14 30.78 -9.94
N ALA A 24 6.50 30.15 -8.82
CA ALA A 24 7.49 29.07 -8.82
C ALA A 24 6.99 27.89 -9.63
N LEU A 25 5.74 27.45 -9.40
CA LEU A 25 5.13 26.34 -10.14
C LEU A 25 5.00 26.69 -11.63
N SER A 26 4.50 27.88 -11.95
CA SER A 26 4.36 28.35 -13.32
C SER A 26 5.68 28.37 -14.06
N THR A 27 6.75 28.85 -13.42
CA THR A 27 8.11 28.88 -13.98
C THR A 27 8.63 27.48 -14.28
N LEU A 28 8.44 26.52 -13.36
CA LEU A 28 8.86 25.13 -13.56
C LEU A 28 8.11 24.48 -14.73
N ILE A 29 6.79 24.68 -14.81
CA ILE A 29 5.94 24.12 -15.88
C ILE A 29 6.33 24.69 -17.25
N VAL A 30 6.47 26.01 -17.37
CA VAL A 30 6.80 26.67 -18.63
C VAL A 30 8.16 26.20 -19.14
N ASN A 31 9.18 26.15 -18.30
CA ASN A 31 10.51 25.71 -18.70
C ASN A 31 10.57 24.21 -19.04
N ARG A 32 9.79 23.38 -18.34
CA ARG A 32 9.63 21.98 -18.69
C ARG A 32 8.95 21.79 -20.04
N LEU A 33 7.87 22.50 -20.32
CA LEU A 33 7.15 22.44 -21.60
C LEU A 33 8.02 22.93 -22.77
N ARG A 34 8.87 23.92 -22.55
CA ARG A 34 9.85 24.40 -23.54
C ARG A 34 11.03 23.44 -23.73
N GLY A 35 11.15 22.40 -22.89
CA GLY A 35 12.28 21.48 -22.94
C GLY A 35 13.60 22.04 -22.42
N THR A 36 13.60 23.26 -21.87
CA THR A 36 14.82 23.92 -21.35
C THR A 36 15.23 23.38 -19.98
N LEU A 37 14.29 22.88 -19.18
CA LEU A 37 14.55 22.34 -17.85
C LEU A 37 13.87 20.97 -17.70
N ASN A 38 14.64 19.95 -17.34
CA ASN A 38 14.10 18.63 -17.01
C ASN A 38 13.87 18.53 -15.51
N VAL A 39 12.68 18.89 -15.06
CA VAL A 39 12.32 18.98 -13.63
C VAL A 39 11.04 18.20 -13.33
N CYS A 40 11.01 17.61 -12.14
CA CYS A 40 9.81 17.05 -11.52
C CYS A 40 9.74 17.57 -10.09
N ALA A 41 8.54 17.94 -9.64
CA ALA A 41 8.30 18.39 -8.28
C ALA A 41 7.28 17.47 -7.61
N VAL A 42 7.56 17.09 -6.37
CA VAL A 42 6.71 16.23 -5.55
C VAL A 42 6.55 16.81 -4.16
N LYS A 43 5.41 16.57 -3.52
CA LYS A 43 5.19 16.96 -2.13
C LYS A 43 6.05 16.11 -1.20
N ALA A 44 6.63 16.76 -0.19
CA ALA A 44 7.39 16.09 0.84
C ALA A 44 6.48 15.13 1.65
N PRO A 45 6.98 13.94 2.00
CA PRO A 45 6.20 12.97 2.75
C PRO A 45 6.02 13.39 4.21
N GLY A 46 4.86 13.06 4.80
CA GLY A 46 4.56 13.33 6.20
C GLY A 46 4.18 14.78 6.50
N PHE A 47 4.03 15.09 7.78
CA PHE A 47 3.64 16.41 8.30
C PHE A 47 4.48 16.78 9.51
N GLY A 48 4.66 18.08 9.77
CA GLY A 48 5.37 18.60 10.95
C GLY A 48 6.79 18.04 11.07
N ASP A 49 7.19 17.67 12.27
CA ASP A 49 8.56 17.18 12.55
C ASP A 49 8.86 15.85 11.84
N ARG A 50 7.86 15.00 11.61
CA ARG A 50 8.05 13.79 10.80
C ARG A 50 8.48 14.10 9.37
N ARG A 51 7.95 15.18 8.77
CA ARG A 51 8.36 15.62 7.44
C ARG A 51 9.83 15.99 7.42
N LYS A 52 10.30 16.74 8.42
CA LYS A 52 11.71 17.14 8.57
C LYS A 52 12.60 15.90 8.65
N GLU A 53 12.23 14.94 9.47
CA GLU A 53 12.96 13.70 9.65
C GLU A 53 13.01 12.84 8.35
N MET A 54 11.88 12.76 7.61
CA MET A 54 11.84 12.03 6.34
C MET A 54 12.65 12.73 5.24
N LEU A 55 12.65 14.06 5.19
CA LEU A 55 13.52 14.83 4.30
C LEU A 55 14.99 14.61 4.64
N GLN A 56 15.35 14.56 5.91
CA GLN A 56 16.70 14.24 6.35
C GLN A 56 17.11 12.81 5.96
N ASP A 57 16.20 11.84 6.04
CA ASP A 57 16.45 10.47 5.57
C ASP A 57 16.73 10.42 4.05
N ILE A 58 15.97 11.18 3.26
CA ILE A 58 16.18 11.30 1.81
C ILE A 58 17.52 11.97 1.51
N ALA A 59 17.85 13.05 2.23
CA ALA A 59 19.12 13.77 2.08
C ALA A 59 20.30 12.84 2.40
N THR A 60 20.24 12.12 3.52
CA THR A 60 21.28 11.15 3.91
C THR A 60 21.44 10.04 2.86
N LEU A 61 20.33 9.50 2.33
CA LEU A 61 20.37 8.46 1.30
C LEU A 61 21.00 8.94 -0.01
N THR A 62 20.78 10.20 -0.37
CA THR A 62 21.20 10.77 -1.67
C THR A 62 22.50 11.57 -1.58
N GLY A 63 23.00 11.84 -0.39
CA GLY A 63 24.18 12.69 -0.14
C GLY A 63 23.90 14.18 -0.33
N GLY A 64 22.63 14.60 -0.21
CA GLY A 64 22.23 15.99 -0.30
C GLY A 64 22.08 16.68 1.06
N THR A 65 21.68 17.94 1.02
CA THR A 65 21.43 18.77 2.20
C THR A 65 19.99 19.25 2.19
N VAL A 66 19.29 19.13 3.33
CA VAL A 66 17.95 19.71 3.49
C VAL A 66 18.09 21.23 3.62
N VAL A 67 17.46 21.96 2.70
CA VAL A 67 17.40 23.42 2.74
C VAL A 67 16.19 23.84 3.55
N SER A 68 16.42 24.33 4.76
CA SER A 68 15.37 24.78 5.68
C SER A 68 15.88 25.92 6.54
N ALA A 69 15.03 26.91 6.80
CA ALA A 69 15.34 28.02 7.69
C ALA A 69 15.70 27.54 9.11
N ASP A 70 15.06 26.47 9.59
CA ASP A 70 15.37 25.86 10.90
C ASP A 70 16.82 25.32 10.97
N LEU A 71 17.41 24.97 9.82
CA LEU A 71 18.81 24.52 9.72
C LEU A 71 19.77 25.66 9.32
N GLY A 72 19.27 26.89 9.24
CA GLY A 72 20.04 28.07 8.87
C GLY A 72 20.31 28.22 7.38
N TYR A 73 19.61 27.49 6.52
CA TYR A 73 19.76 27.59 5.06
C TYR A 73 18.57 28.33 4.45
N GLU A 74 18.85 29.31 3.61
CA GLU A 74 17.83 29.96 2.78
C GLU A 74 17.86 29.41 1.34
N LEU A 75 16.70 29.37 0.70
CA LEU A 75 16.56 28.81 -0.67
C LEU A 75 17.39 29.60 -1.70
N LYS A 76 17.60 30.90 -1.46
CA LYS A 76 18.41 31.76 -2.32
C LYS A 76 19.88 31.36 -2.35
N ASP A 77 20.39 30.75 -1.26
CA ASP A 77 21.78 30.36 -1.08
C ASP A 77 22.03 28.91 -1.51
N ALA A 78 21.00 28.21 -1.96
CA ALA A 78 21.11 26.83 -2.41
C ALA A 78 21.98 26.74 -3.68
N THR A 79 22.92 25.80 -3.66
CA THR A 79 23.86 25.53 -4.75
C THR A 79 23.72 24.08 -5.24
N VAL A 80 24.26 23.80 -6.43
CA VAL A 80 24.27 22.44 -7.00
C VAL A 80 25.01 21.44 -6.11
N GLN A 81 26.00 21.89 -5.33
CA GLN A 81 26.76 21.05 -4.40
C GLN A 81 25.96 20.54 -3.22
N MET A 82 24.84 21.21 -2.88
CA MET A 82 23.94 20.78 -1.83
C MET A 82 22.91 19.74 -2.33
N LEU A 83 22.86 19.50 -3.65
CA LEU A 83 21.91 18.54 -4.21
C LEU A 83 22.38 17.10 -3.99
N GLY A 84 21.46 16.25 -3.58
CA GLY A 84 21.68 14.82 -3.55
C GLY A 84 21.62 14.20 -4.95
N HIS A 85 22.19 13.03 -5.12
CA HIS A 85 22.23 12.30 -6.38
C HIS A 85 21.60 10.90 -6.23
N ALA A 86 20.91 10.46 -7.29
CA ALA A 86 20.38 9.11 -7.36
C ALA A 86 20.49 8.58 -8.79
N ARG A 87 20.68 7.28 -8.92
CA ARG A 87 20.78 6.63 -10.23
C ARG A 87 19.46 6.71 -11.00
N GLN A 88 18.33 6.57 -10.33
CA GLN A 88 17.00 6.60 -10.93
C GLN A 88 15.97 7.11 -9.92
N VAL A 89 15.07 7.95 -10.41
CA VAL A 89 13.86 8.34 -9.68
C VAL A 89 12.65 8.01 -10.54
N LYS A 90 11.69 7.30 -9.95
CA LYS A 90 10.40 6.99 -10.56
C LYS A 90 9.29 7.66 -9.76
N VAL A 91 8.57 8.55 -10.43
CA VAL A 91 7.43 9.26 -9.83
C VAL A 91 6.14 8.71 -10.43
N THR A 92 5.21 8.35 -9.59
CA THR A 92 3.84 7.97 -9.95
C THR A 92 2.86 8.89 -9.20
N LYS A 93 1.58 8.73 -9.44
CA LYS A 93 0.54 9.50 -8.72
C LYS A 93 0.62 9.31 -7.20
N GLU A 94 0.90 8.09 -6.77
CA GLU A 94 0.86 7.68 -5.35
C GLU A 94 2.25 7.62 -4.69
N ASN A 95 3.30 7.35 -5.47
CA ASN A 95 4.60 7.03 -4.93
C ASN A 95 5.74 7.68 -5.71
N THR A 96 6.77 8.11 -4.97
CA THR A 96 8.07 8.49 -5.50
C THR A 96 9.11 7.50 -5.00
N THR A 97 9.78 6.81 -5.92
CA THR A 97 10.79 5.80 -5.63
C THR A 97 12.16 6.30 -6.05
N ILE A 98 13.09 6.39 -5.11
CA ILE A 98 14.48 6.80 -5.32
C ILE A 98 15.35 5.55 -5.23
N VAL A 99 16.10 5.26 -6.29
CA VAL A 99 16.94 4.05 -6.39
C VAL A 99 18.39 4.42 -6.61
N GLY A 100 19.28 3.85 -5.82
CA GLY A 100 20.72 4.05 -5.94
C GLY A 100 21.12 5.48 -5.58
N GLY A 101 20.75 5.92 -4.40
CA GLY A 101 21.25 7.19 -3.84
C GLY A 101 22.76 7.15 -3.64
N ALA A 102 23.42 8.30 -3.82
CA ALA A 102 24.87 8.46 -3.73
C ALA A 102 25.33 8.92 -2.33
N GLY A 103 24.50 8.72 -1.30
CA GLY A 103 24.84 9.05 0.07
C GLY A 103 25.99 8.20 0.62
N ASP A 104 26.70 8.74 1.59
CA ASP A 104 27.77 8.05 2.28
C ASP A 104 27.24 6.85 3.07
N LYS A 105 27.90 5.69 2.95
CA LYS A 105 27.45 4.45 3.60
C LYS A 105 27.51 4.53 5.12
N ASP A 106 28.52 5.19 5.66
CA ASP A 106 28.68 5.31 7.10
C ASP A 106 27.65 6.27 7.69
N ALA A 107 27.33 7.36 6.97
CA ALA A 107 26.26 8.27 7.34
C ALA A 107 24.88 7.58 7.30
N ILE A 108 24.63 6.75 6.30
CA ILE A 108 23.40 5.94 6.20
C ILE A 108 23.32 4.93 7.36
N ALA A 109 24.42 4.24 7.68
CA ALA A 109 24.49 3.29 8.79
C ALA A 109 24.25 3.98 10.15
N ALA A 110 24.86 5.16 10.37
CA ALA A 110 24.65 5.96 11.56
C ALA A 110 23.18 6.40 11.68
N ARG A 111 22.55 6.81 10.57
CA ARG A 111 21.13 7.20 10.55
C ARG A 111 20.21 6.00 10.87
N ILE A 112 20.50 4.83 10.34
CA ILE A 112 19.79 3.59 10.65
C ILE A 112 19.89 3.27 12.16
N ALA A 113 21.09 3.38 12.74
CA ALA A 113 21.30 3.14 14.18
C ALA A 113 20.51 4.15 15.03
N GLN A 114 20.47 5.42 14.63
CA GLN A 114 19.68 6.46 15.30
C GLN A 114 18.18 6.11 15.29
N ILE A 115 17.63 5.69 14.15
CA ILE A 115 16.20 5.31 14.05
C ILE A 115 15.93 4.07 14.92
N ARG A 116 16.82 3.09 14.98
CA ARG A 116 16.66 1.91 15.86
C ARG A 116 16.58 2.30 17.32
N ASN A 117 17.46 3.18 17.77
CA ASN A 117 17.41 3.69 19.15
C ASN A 117 16.11 4.46 19.44
N GLN A 118 15.58 5.21 18.45
CA GLN A 118 14.28 5.87 18.56
C GLN A 118 13.12 4.86 18.69
N ILE A 119 13.18 3.74 17.97
CA ILE A 119 12.18 2.66 18.06
C ILE A 119 12.17 2.04 19.47
N GLU A 120 13.34 1.80 20.05
CA GLU A 120 13.47 1.25 21.41
C GLU A 120 12.96 2.22 22.47
N ALA A 121 13.18 3.51 22.28
CA ALA A 121 12.74 4.56 23.20
C ALA A 121 11.26 4.96 23.02
N ALA A 122 10.60 4.54 21.94
CA ALA A 122 9.23 4.92 21.62
C ALA A 122 8.23 4.28 22.61
N THR A 123 7.43 5.09 23.27
CA THR A 123 6.39 4.67 24.22
C THR A 123 5.04 4.38 23.56
N SER A 124 4.79 5.00 22.38
CA SER A 124 3.58 4.82 21.59
C SER A 124 3.78 3.75 20.51
N ASP A 125 2.85 2.81 20.40
CA ASP A 125 2.86 1.79 19.34
C ASP A 125 2.73 2.41 17.94
N PHE A 126 1.96 3.50 17.82
CA PHE A 126 1.84 4.24 16.58
C PHE A 126 3.17 4.90 16.16
N ASP A 127 3.89 5.51 17.10
CA ASP A 127 5.21 6.11 16.78
C ASP A 127 6.23 5.03 16.46
N ARG A 128 6.19 3.91 17.16
CA ARG A 128 7.04 2.75 16.88
C ARG A 128 6.80 2.21 15.47
N GLU A 129 5.55 2.07 15.05
CA GLU A 129 5.20 1.64 13.69
C GLU A 129 5.74 2.62 12.64
N LYS A 130 5.58 3.93 12.85
CA LYS A 130 6.07 4.95 11.89
C LYS A 130 7.59 5.02 11.82
N LEU A 131 8.29 4.78 12.91
CA LEU A 131 9.74 4.66 12.92
C LEU A 131 10.20 3.38 12.21
N GLN A 132 9.50 2.27 12.38
CA GLN A 132 9.77 1.02 11.65
C GLN A 132 9.56 1.18 10.14
N GLU A 133 8.53 1.90 9.69
CA GLU A 133 8.34 2.23 8.28
C GLU A 133 9.53 3.04 7.71
N ARG A 134 10.04 4.02 8.45
CA ARG A 134 11.22 4.81 8.06
C ARG A 134 12.47 3.94 7.97
N LEU A 135 12.69 3.11 8.99
CA LEU A 135 13.81 2.17 9.02
C LEU A 135 13.78 1.23 7.81
N ALA A 136 12.63 0.67 7.50
CA ALA A 136 12.46 -0.24 6.36
C ALA A 136 12.78 0.43 5.01
N LYS A 137 12.38 1.68 4.82
CA LYS A 137 12.69 2.45 3.60
C LYS A 137 14.18 2.76 3.45
N LEU A 138 14.87 3.03 4.54
CA LEU A 138 16.29 3.40 4.53
C LEU A 138 17.21 2.18 4.50
N ALA A 139 16.90 1.14 5.28
CA ALA A 139 17.72 -0.06 5.45
C ALA A 139 17.40 -1.19 4.46
N GLY A 140 16.12 -1.30 4.05
CA GLY A 140 15.65 -2.43 3.26
C GLY A 140 15.92 -2.33 1.75
N GLY A 141 16.24 -1.15 1.25
CA GLY A 141 16.38 -0.90 -0.19
C GLY A 141 15.05 -1.01 -0.96
N VAL A 142 15.13 -1.00 -2.28
CA VAL A 142 13.99 -1.10 -3.18
C VAL A 142 14.17 -2.30 -4.10
N ALA A 143 13.27 -3.27 -4.00
CA ALA A 143 13.18 -4.37 -4.96
C ALA A 143 12.43 -3.89 -6.23
N VAL A 144 13.03 -4.13 -7.38
CA VAL A 144 12.44 -3.78 -8.68
C VAL A 144 12.12 -5.04 -9.46
N ILE A 145 10.84 -5.34 -9.61
CA ILE A 145 10.36 -6.44 -10.45
C ILE A 145 10.13 -5.90 -11.86
N LYS A 146 10.93 -6.36 -12.82
CA LYS A 146 10.77 -6.01 -14.24
C LYS A 146 9.79 -6.97 -14.88
N VAL A 147 8.72 -6.43 -15.46
CA VAL A 147 7.68 -7.20 -16.15
C VAL A 147 7.80 -6.97 -17.66
N GLY A 148 7.78 -8.04 -18.43
CA GLY A 148 7.79 -8.00 -19.88
C GLY A 148 6.79 -9.00 -20.48
N ALA A 149 6.33 -8.72 -21.68
CA ALA A 149 5.47 -9.59 -22.49
C ALA A 149 5.64 -9.28 -23.96
N ALA A 150 5.08 -10.13 -24.84
CA ALA A 150 5.14 -9.94 -26.29
C ALA A 150 4.27 -8.76 -26.75
N THR A 151 3.20 -8.43 -26.04
CA THR A 151 2.29 -7.32 -26.37
C THR A 151 2.13 -6.38 -25.17
N GLU A 152 1.74 -5.12 -25.46
CA GLU A 152 1.48 -4.13 -24.41
C GLU A 152 0.30 -4.52 -23.51
N VAL A 153 -0.74 -5.11 -24.08
CA VAL A 153 -1.92 -5.57 -23.34
C VAL A 153 -1.54 -6.67 -22.36
N GLU A 154 -0.80 -7.69 -22.82
CA GLU A 154 -0.32 -8.78 -21.99
C GLU A 154 0.63 -8.27 -20.88
N MET A 155 1.52 -7.34 -21.21
CA MET A 155 2.41 -6.72 -20.23
C MET A 155 1.62 -5.99 -19.13
N LYS A 156 0.57 -5.27 -19.53
CA LYS A 156 -0.30 -4.55 -18.59
C LYS A 156 -1.07 -5.51 -17.69
N ASP A 157 -1.61 -6.60 -18.23
CA ASP A 157 -2.29 -7.64 -17.45
C ASP A 157 -1.34 -8.29 -16.43
N LYS A 158 -0.15 -8.72 -16.86
CA LYS A 158 0.87 -9.27 -15.95
C LYS A 158 1.27 -8.28 -14.85
N LYS A 159 1.43 -7.00 -15.21
CA LYS A 159 1.74 -5.96 -14.22
C LYS A 159 0.64 -5.84 -13.18
N LEU A 160 -0.62 -5.78 -13.59
CA LEU A 160 -1.77 -5.66 -12.69
C LEU A 160 -1.89 -6.88 -11.76
N ARG A 161 -1.66 -8.10 -12.27
CA ARG A 161 -1.64 -9.32 -11.44
C ARG A 161 -0.54 -9.31 -10.39
N ILE A 162 0.66 -8.85 -10.73
CA ILE A 162 1.77 -8.73 -9.77
C ILE A 162 1.46 -7.66 -8.73
N GLU A 163 0.86 -6.54 -9.14
CA GLU A 163 0.46 -5.46 -8.23
C GLU A 163 -0.63 -5.92 -7.25
N ASP A 164 -1.60 -6.68 -7.73
CA ASP A 164 -2.65 -7.30 -6.90
C ASP A 164 -2.03 -8.28 -5.89
N ALA A 165 -1.19 -9.20 -6.32
CA ALA A 165 -0.50 -10.15 -5.46
C ALA A 165 0.37 -9.44 -4.40
N LEU A 166 1.04 -8.34 -4.75
CA LEU A 166 1.82 -7.54 -3.81
C LEU A 166 0.93 -6.89 -2.74
N ASN A 167 -0.21 -6.33 -3.14
CA ASN A 167 -1.15 -5.70 -2.22
C ASN A 167 -1.81 -6.73 -1.30
N ALA A 168 -2.20 -7.89 -1.83
CA ALA A 168 -2.72 -9.01 -1.04
C ALA A 168 -1.69 -9.50 -0.02
N THR A 169 -0.42 -9.64 -0.42
CA THR A 169 0.67 -10.04 0.49
C THR A 169 0.89 -9.02 1.60
N LYS A 170 0.87 -7.72 1.30
CA LYS A 170 0.97 -6.66 2.32
C LYS A 170 -0.18 -6.70 3.31
N ALA A 171 -1.41 -6.91 2.84
CA ALA A 171 -2.58 -7.04 3.68
C ALA A 171 -2.49 -8.29 4.59
N ALA A 172 -1.99 -9.41 4.04
CA ALA A 172 -1.79 -10.65 4.78
C ALA A 172 -0.73 -10.51 5.89
N VAL A 173 0.34 -9.76 5.66
CA VAL A 173 1.36 -9.48 6.69
C VAL A 173 0.78 -8.66 7.85
N GLN A 174 -0.22 -7.81 7.59
CA GLN A 174 -0.81 -6.95 8.63
C GLN A 174 -1.78 -7.68 9.57
N GLU A 175 -2.65 -8.55 9.04
CA GLU A 175 -3.73 -9.18 9.80
C GLU A 175 -3.81 -10.71 9.62
N GLY A 176 -2.82 -11.31 8.97
CA GLY A 176 -2.82 -12.74 8.71
C GLY A 176 -3.72 -13.16 7.53
N VAL A 177 -3.95 -14.45 7.43
CA VAL A 177 -4.74 -15.07 6.36
C VAL A 177 -5.89 -15.89 6.92
N VAL A 178 -6.94 -16.06 6.12
CA VAL A 178 -8.08 -16.92 6.36
C VAL A 178 -8.28 -17.89 5.19
N ALA A 179 -9.12 -18.89 5.35
CA ALA A 179 -9.51 -19.79 4.27
C ALA A 179 -10.13 -18.98 3.10
N GLY A 180 -9.55 -19.13 1.92
CA GLY A 180 -9.93 -18.40 0.71
C GLY A 180 -11.13 -19.00 -0.01
N GLY A 181 -11.35 -18.54 -1.23
CA GLY A 181 -12.41 -19.05 -2.08
C GLY A 181 -13.83 -18.77 -1.56
N GLY A 182 -14.02 -17.74 -0.75
CA GLY A 182 -15.29 -17.43 -0.11
C GLY A 182 -15.65 -18.33 1.08
N THR A 183 -14.72 -19.16 1.55
CA THR A 183 -14.94 -20.10 2.67
C THR A 183 -15.01 -19.37 4.02
N ALA A 184 -14.18 -18.36 4.26
CA ALA A 184 -14.16 -17.63 5.52
C ALA A 184 -15.52 -16.98 5.88
N PRO A 185 -16.22 -16.28 4.97
CA PRO A 185 -17.59 -15.81 5.22
C PRO A 185 -18.57 -16.92 5.57
N ILE A 186 -18.48 -18.09 4.94
CA ILE A 186 -19.34 -19.24 5.25
C ILE A 186 -19.08 -19.75 6.66
N ASN A 187 -17.82 -19.82 7.07
CA ASN A 187 -17.43 -20.22 8.43
C ASN A 187 -17.93 -19.25 9.52
N ALA A 188 -18.23 -18.01 9.17
CA ALA A 188 -18.82 -17.02 10.09
C ALA A 188 -20.34 -17.19 10.27
N ILE A 189 -21.03 -17.90 9.38
CA ILE A 189 -22.49 -18.08 9.42
C ILE A 189 -23.01 -18.63 10.75
N PRO A 190 -22.41 -19.66 11.37
CA PRO A 190 -22.91 -20.18 12.65
C PRO A 190 -22.91 -19.12 13.76
N ALA A 191 -21.85 -18.28 13.83
CA ALA A 191 -21.77 -17.23 14.84
C ALA A 191 -22.84 -16.14 14.64
N VAL A 192 -23.03 -15.70 13.39
CA VAL A 192 -24.08 -14.70 13.06
C VAL A 192 -25.48 -15.29 13.27
N ARG A 193 -25.68 -16.58 12.99
CA ARG A 193 -26.95 -17.27 13.26
C ARG A 193 -27.25 -17.30 14.75
N ALA A 194 -26.27 -17.62 15.61
CA ALA A 194 -26.43 -17.57 17.05
C ALA A 194 -26.78 -16.16 17.54
N LEU A 195 -26.15 -15.14 16.97
CA LEU A 195 -26.49 -13.74 17.27
C LEU A 195 -27.95 -13.42 16.89
N CYS A 196 -28.44 -13.89 15.74
CA CYS A 196 -29.84 -13.67 15.32
C CYS A 196 -30.86 -14.17 16.34
N GLU A 197 -30.54 -15.21 17.12
CA GLU A 197 -31.46 -15.74 18.16
C GLU A 197 -31.52 -14.83 19.40
N THR A 198 -30.54 -13.95 19.61
CA THR A 198 -30.49 -13.01 20.73
C THR A 198 -31.10 -11.64 20.39
N LEU A 199 -31.36 -11.37 19.10
CA LEU A 199 -31.87 -10.09 18.61
C LEU A 199 -33.39 -10.15 18.40
N GLU A 200 -34.05 -9.00 18.46
CA GLU A 200 -35.49 -8.85 18.28
C GLU A 200 -35.79 -7.92 17.09
N SER A 201 -37.03 -8.08 16.56
CA SER A 201 -37.60 -7.19 15.55
C SER A 201 -36.66 -6.86 14.36
N ASP A 202 -36.39 -5.59 14.15
CA ASP A 202 -35.64 -5.06 13.00
C ASP A 202 -34.15 -5.42 13.06
N GLU A 203 -33.58 -5.48 14.26
CA GLU A 203 -32.18 -5.91 14.43
C GLU A 203 -31.97 -7.36 13.98
N ARG A 204 -32.91 -8.26 14.31
CA ARG A 204 -32.92 -9.65 13.83
C ARG A 204 -33.05 -9.70 12.31
N THR A 205 -33.86 -8.82 11.73
CA THR A 205 -34.03 -8.73 10.27
C THR A 205 -32.73 -8.28 9.62
N GLY A 206 -32.06 -7.26 10.14
CA GLY A 206 -30.74 -6.82 9.68
C GLY A 206 -29.69 -7.93 9.75
N ALA A 207 -29.61 -8.65 10.86
CA ALA A 207 -28.69 -9.79 11.02
C ALA A 207 -28.96 -10.92 10.02
N LYS A 208 -30.22 -11.19 9.67
CA LYS A 208 -30.59 -12.15 8.61
C LYS A 208 -30.16 -11.69 7.21
N ILE A 209 -30.17 -10.37 6.93
CA ILE A 209 -29.63 -9.82 5.68
C ILE A 209 -28.14 -10.11 5.59
N VAL A 210 -27.40 -9.87 6.69
CA VAL A 210 -25.96 -10.19 6.76
C VAL A 210 -25.71 -11.68 6.53
N LEU A 211 -26.47 -12.57 7.19
CA LEU A 211 -26.39 -14.02 6.95
C LEU A 211 -26.49 -14.38 5.46
N LYS A 212 -27.45 -13.79 4.78
CA LYS A 212 -27.63 -14.02 3.34
C LYS A 212 -26.46 -13.48 2.51
N ALA A 213 -25.95 -12.33 2.89
CA ALA A 213 -24.82 -11.69 2.21
C ALA A 213 -23.51 -12.51 2.34
N LEU A 214 -23.28 -13.20 3.46
CA LEU A 214 -22.09 -14.05 3.68
C LEU A 214 -21.97 -15.21 2.67
N GLU A 215 -23.07 -15.67 2.09
CA GLU A 215 -23.04 -16.70 1.05
C GLU A 215 -22.62 -16.17 -0.33
N ALA A 216 -22.76 -14.86 -0.57
CA ALA A 216 -22.63 -14.28 -1.89
C ALA A 216 -21.24 -14.48 -2.53
N PRO A 217 -20.10 -14.34 -1.83
CA PRO A 217 -18.79 -14.52 -2.43
C PRO A 217 -18.59 -15.93 -3.00
N LEU A 218 -18.83 -16.96 -2.20
CA LEU A 218 -18.69 -18.35 -2.65
C LEU A 218 -19.69 -18.70 -3.74
N ARG A 219 -20.92 -18.23 -3.63
CA ARG A 219 -21.96 -18.40 -4.66
C ARG A 219 -21.54 -17.82 -6.00
N GLN A 220 -20.92 -16.63 -5.97
CA GLN A 220 -20.43 -15.99 -7.20
C GLN A 220 -19.23 -16.75 -7.80
N ILE A 221 -18.31 -17.24 -6.98
CA ILE A 221 -17.18 -18.06 -7.42
C ILE A 221 -17.68 -19.34 -8.10
N ALA A 222 -18.61 -20.05 -7.47
CA ALA A 222 -19.22 -21.25 -8.05
C ALA A 222 -19.92 -20.95 -9.39
N LYS A 223 -20.70 -19.86 -9.46
CA LYS A 223 -21.37 -19.42 -10.68
C LYS A 223 -20.37 -19.11 -11.80
N ASN A 224 -19.25 -18.48 -11.48
CA ASN A 224 -18.20 -18.17 -12.45
C ASN A 224 -17.54 -19.45 -13.02
N ALA A 225 -17.52 -20.53 -12.22
CA ALA A 225 -17.09 -21.86 -12.66
C ALA A 225 -18.20 -22.67 -13.35
N GLY A 226 -19.40 -22.11 -13.53
CA GLY A 226 -20.52 -22.80 -14.13
C GLY A 226 -21.26 -23.77 -13.20
N LEU A 227 -21.03 -23.66 -11.89
CA LEU A 227 -21.53 -24.58 -10.88
C LEU A 227 -22.67 -23.96 -10.05
N GLU A 228 -23.49 -24.81 -9.42
CA GLU A 228 -24.57 -24.40 -8.51
C GLU A 228 -24.03 -24.15 -7.09
N GLY A 229 -23.91 -22.89 -6.72
CA GLY A 229 -23.34 -22.47 -5.44
C GLY A 229 -24.13 -22.95 -4.22
N SER A 230 -25.45 -23.13 -4.32
CA SER A 230 -26.26 -23.57 -3.20
C SER A 230 -25.88 -24.97 -2.71
N VAL A 231 -25.58 -25.89 -3.63
CA VAL A 231 -25.13 -27.24 -3.31
C VAL A 231 -23.76 -27.25 -2.64
N ILE A 232 -22.86 -26.40 -3.12
CA ILE A 232 -21.50 -26.29 -2.58
C ILE A 232 -21.56 -25.73 -1.15
N ILE A 233 -22.30 -24.64 -0.95
CA ILE A 233 -22.49 -24.02 0.36
C ILE A 233 -23.09 -24.99 1.37
N ASP A 234 -24.14 -25.69 0.99
CA ASP A 234 -24.79 -26.68 1.86
C ASP A 234 -23.81 -27.76 2.31
N LYS A 235 -23.02 -28.31 1.41
CA LYS A 235 -21.98 -29.30 1.74
C LYS A 235 -20.91 -28.74 2.70
N ILE A 236 -20.47 -27.50 2.54
CA ILE A 236 -19.48 -26.87 3.43
C ILE A 236 -20.07 -26.69 4.82
N ILE A 237 -21.30 -26.15 4.92
CA ILE A 237 -21.99 -25.96 6.20
C ILE A 237 -22.26 -27.32 6.88
N SER A 238 -22.71 -28.31 6.13
CA SER A 238 -23.02 -29.64 6.67
C SER A 238 -21.78 -30.40 7.12
N ALA A 239 -20.63 -30.18 6.51
CA ALA A 239 -19.37 -30.78 6.93
C ALA A 239 -18.94 -30.34 8.35
N ASN A 240 -19.34 -29.13 8.74
CA ASN A 240 -19.01 -28.53 10.06
C ASN A 240 -17.53 -28.68 10.45
N LYS A 241 -16.63 -28.52 9.45
CA LYS A 241 -15.19 -28.60 9.63
C LYS A 241 -14.58 -27.22 9.44
N PRO A 242 -13.68 -26.74 10.31
CA PRO A 242 -12.95 -25.49 10.09
C PRO A 242 -12.11 -25.61 8.80
N ASN A 243 -12.08 -24.51 8.03
CA ASN A 243 -11.33 -24.38 6.77
C ASN A 243 -11.71 -25.39 5.64
N TYR A 244 -12.74 -26.22 5.82
CA TYR A 244 -13.25 -27.06 4.75
C TYR A 244 -13.92 -26.19 3.69
N GLY A 245 -13.51 -26.33 2.45
CA GLY A 245 -13.96 -25.45 1.38
C GLY A 245 -14.02 -26.14 0.01
N PHE A 246 -14.17 -25.33 -1.02
CA PHE A 246 -14.28 -25.79 -2.40
C PHE A 246 -13.26 -25.08 -3.30
N ASP A 247 -12.42 -25.87 -3.96
CA ASP A 247 -11.51 -25.41 -5.01
C ASP A 247 -12.29 -25.38 -6.33
N ALA A 248 -12.66 -24.19 -6.76
CA ALA A 248 -13.44 -23.99 -7.98
C ALA A 248 -12.62 -24.22 -9.27
N GLN A 249 -11.28 -24.15 -9.20
CA GLN A 249 -10.44 -24.41 -10.35
C GLN A 249 -10.35 -25.90 -10.70
N ASN A 250 -10.26 -26.76 -9.67
CA ASN A 250 -10.16 -28.19 -9.82
C ASN A 250 -11.52 -28.90 -9.60
N GLU A 251 -12.56 -28.17 -9.24
CA GLU A 251 -13.92 -28.64 -8.96
C GLU A 251 -13.97 -29.71 -7.86
N VAL A 252 -13.13 -29.56 -6.81
CA VAL A 252 -13.04 -30.53 -5.71
C VAL A 252 -13.24 -29.86 -4.35
N PHE A 253 -13.77 -30.65 -3.40
CA PHE A 253 -13.81 -30.25 -2.01
C PHE A 253 -12.44 -30.48 -1.36
N VAL A 254 -12.01 -29.54 -0.52
CA VAL A 254 -10.70 -29.53 0.14
C VAL A 254 -10.90 -29.54 1.65
N ASP A 255 -10.24 -30.44 2.35
CA ASP A 255 -10.39 -30.59 3.80
C ASP A 255 -9.83 -29.41 4.60
N ASP A 256 -8.78 -28.77 4.10
CA ASP A 256 -8.20 -27.55 4.67
C ASP A 256 -7.69 -26.63 3.55
N MET A 257 -8.43 -25.57 3.30
CA MET A 257 -8.10 -24.56 2.28
C MET A 257 -6.78 -23.83 2.58
N ILE A 258 -6.46 -23.63 3.87
CA ILE A 258 -5.21 -22.98 4.26
C ILE A 258 -4.03 -23.87 3.94
N ALA A 259 -4.09 -25.15 4.30
CA ALA A 259 -3.05 -26.13 3.99
C ALA A 259 -2.87 -26.34 2.48
N ALA A 260 -3.95 -26.24 1.70
CA ALA A 260 -3.93 -26.30 0.25
C ALA A 260 -3.38 -25.02 -0.42
N GLY A 261 -3.09 -23.95 0.35
CA GLY A 261 -2.60 -22.69 -0.16
C GLY A 261 -3.70 -21.79 -0.79
N ILE A 262 -4.97 -22.12 -0.59
CA ILE A 262 -6.12 -21.32 -1.03
C ILE A 262 -6.51 -20.40 0.12
N VAL A 263 -5.94 -19.22 0.14
CA VAL A 263 -6.04 -18.26 1.25
C VAL A 263 -6.42 -16.87 0.77
N ASP A 264 -7.12 -16.12 1.62
CA ASP A 264 -7.40 -14.71 1.44
C ASP A 264 -6.80 -13.90 2.60
N PRO A 265 -6.36 -12.65 2.37
CA PRO A 265 -5.93 -11.77 3.46
C PRO A 265 -7.11 -11.42 4.36
N THR A 266 -6.96 -11.61 5.68
CA THR A 266 -8.01 -11.32 6.67
C THR A 266 -8.48 -9.87 6.57
N LYS A 267 -7.54 -8.93 6.42
CA LYS A 267 -7.84 -7.50 6.29
C LYS A 267 -8.77 -7.21 5.11
N VAL A 268 -8.58 -7.86 3.97
CA VAL A 268 -9.40 -7.64 2.76
C VAL A 268 -10.82 -8.15 3.01
N THR A 269 -10.97 -9.37 3.52
CA THR A 269 -12.28 -9.99 3.78
C THR A 269 -13.06 -9.19 4.83
N ARG A 270 -12.41 -8.80 5.92
CA ARG A 270 -13.01 -7.98 6.99
C ARG A 270 -13.45 -6.61 6.46
N SER A 271 -12.54 -5.88 5.80
CA SER A 271 -12.85 -4.54 5.28
C SER A 271 -13.94 -4.55 4.21
N ALA A 272 -14.03 -5.63 3.41
CA ALA A 272 -15.11 -5.78 2.44
C ALA A 272 -16.49 -5.84 3.13
N LEU A 273 -16.62 -6.60 4.22
CA LEU A 273 -17.86 -6.69 4.99
C LEU A 273 -18.20 -5.36 5.69
N GLU A 274 -17.23 -4.73 6.34
CA GLU A 274 -17.41 -3.44 7.02
C GLU A 274 -17.85 -2.34 6.06
N ASN A 275 -17.17 -2.22 4.92
CA ASN A 275 -17.49 -1.21 3.91
C ASN A 275 -18.85 -1.50 3.25
N ALA A 276 -19.18 -2.77 2.99
CA ALA A 276 -20.49 -3.14 2.43
C ALA A 276 -21.62 -2.80 3.39
N ALA A 277 -21.45 -3.06 4.69
CA ALA A 277 -22.42 -2.70 5.73
C ALA A 277 -22.61 -1.17 5.80
N SER A 278 -21.52 -0.41 5.83
CA SER A 278 -21.56 1.06 5.87
C SER A 278 -22.27 1.67 4.66
N VAL A 279 -22.02 1.14 3.45
CA VAL A 279 -22.73 1.61 2.24
C VAL A 279 -24.20 1.24 2.28
N ALA A 280 -24.53 0.02 2.73
CA ALA A 280 -25.93 -0.40 2.86
C ALA A 280 -26.70 0.46 3.87
N GLU A 281 -26.07 0.81 5.00
CA GLU A 281 -26.62 1.71 6.00
C GLU A 281 -26.95 3.10 5.40
N MET A 282 -26.02 3.69 4.64
CA MET A 282 -26.26 4.98 3.97
C MET A 282 -27.39 4.94 2.92
N VAL A 283 -27.69 3.79 2.35
CA VAL A 283 -28.79 3.64 1.39
C VAL A 283 -30.15 3.47 2.09
N LEU A 284 -30.15 2.89 3.30
CA LEU A 284 -31.35 2.63 4.09
C LEU A 284 -31.80 3.84 4.92
N THR A 285 -30.89 4.76 5.23
CA THR A 285 -31.13 6.01 5.96
C THR A 285 -31.22 7.21 5.01
#